data_e99f7d2c7fedb57847d7975b624dd7d8
#
_entry.id   e99f7d2c7fedb57847d7975b624dd7d8
#
_cell.length_a   1.000
_cell.length_b   1.000
_cell.length_c   1.000
_cell.angle_alpha   90.00
_cell.angle_beta   90.00
_cell.angle_gamma   90.00
#
_symmetry.space_group_name_H-M   'P 1'
#
loop_
_entity.id
_entity.type
_entity.pdbx_description
1 polymer ?
#
loop_
_entity_poly.entity_id
_entity_poly.type
_entity_poly.pdbx_seq_one_letter_code
_entity_poly.pdbx_strand_id
1 'polypeptide(L)'
;MKRLLLLAILIGSLFSVPNSFAQSSKPKHATIKYENGVKYVGEIRKGSPKKYSEYALINKVFIGKKKIKHGKGIMYFANGDQLDGEWNNDQCKRGTYKFANGDVFEGEITTSSIRDGKMIFSSNHGTMTFTLEGVIRFSYKTWTYPANCSFTGTIKDKKPYTGTFDCTLTTEDGDRFTGRLSDGHFGYGKIEYANGDSFEGSFISDAPSSGKYYYGSITEITRVNHKWEIPAGCVFEGRIVPFTGTVNMEITNAAGDKFVGKLNNGAPDEGTMFFAATGYTETGKWKDGLSPREYQIQQHAKERALDSITKAFVAQQRIKARADSQKHQAEEQKKQAFVRKYGQRYGSLLYQGKLELGMTQQMCQEVIDIKSYDIGKSMRSGHRVETWTFNKDKQDMQIAAAMTQLSGEQAMALALLMGFADSVGASTPKYSVLVFTDGKLTSLY
;
A
#
# COMPACT_ATOMS: atom_id res chain seq x y z
N MET A 1 23.71 -11.59 -57.37
CA MET A 1 24.86 -11.40 -58.27
C MET A 1 26.11 -11.24 -57.44
N LYS A 2 27.07 -12.18 -57.70
CA LYS A 2 28.53 -12.03 -57.60
C LYS A 2 29.10 -11.64 -56.25
N ARG A 3 29.76 -12.56 -55.53
CA ARG A 3 31.16 -13.03 -55.65
C ARG A 3 32.17 -11.99 -55.25
N LEU A 4 33.02 -12.24 -54.22
CA LEU A 4 34.41 -12.76 -54.26
C LEU A 4 34.94 -12.69 -52.81
N LEU A 5 35.38 -13.71 -52.14
CA LEU A 5 36.60 -14.58 -52.30
C LEU A 5 37.93 -13.86 -52.02
N LEU A 6 38.61 -14.40 -51.02
CA LEU A 6 40.07 -14.60 -50.84
C LEU A 6 40.93 -13.37 -50.47
N LEU A 7 41.63 -13.42 -49.32
CA LEU A 7 43.03 -13.82 -49.33
C LEU A 7 43.59 -14.15 -47.93
N ALA A 8 44.13 -15.34 -47.79
CA ALA A 8 44.97 -15.75 -46.69
C ALA A 8 46.38 -15.21 -46.90
N ILE A 9 47.03 -14.72 -45.86
CA ILE A 9 48.49 -14.69 -45.80
C ILE A 9 48.96 -15.15 -44.42
N LEU A 10 49.68 -16.24 -44.45
CA LEU A 10 50.52 -16.86 -43.46
C LEU A 10 51.59 -15.88 -42.96
N ILE A 11 51.69 -15.70 -41.64
CA ILE A 11 53.03 -15.48 -41.04
C ILE A 11 53.08 -16.34 -39.78
N GLY A 12 53.82 -17.42 -39.90
CA GLY A 12 54.20 -18.26 -38.78
C GLY A 12 55.21 -17.54 -37.87
N SER A 13 54.93 -17.52 -36.61
CA SER A 13 55.93 -17.40 -35.56
C SER A 13 55.73 -18.56 -34.60
N LEU A 14 56.67 -19.46 -34.66
CA LEU A 14 56.94 -20.51 -33.71
C LEU A 14 57.08 -19.93 -32.29
N PHE A 15 56.04 -20.01 -31.50
CA PHE A 15 56.18 -20.10 -30.06
C PHE A 15 55.90 -21.55 -29.68
N SER A 16 56.96 -22.29 -29.52
CA SER A 16 56.94 -23.55 -28.82
C SER A 16 56.54 -23.30 -27.35
N VAL A 17 55.24 -23.42 -27.11
CA VAL A 17 54.73 -23.60 -25.72
C VAL A 17 55.23 -25.00 -25.31
N PRO A 18 56.00 -25.11 -24.24
CA PRO A 18 56.32 -26.43 -23.75
C PRO A 18 55.00 -27.06 -23.30
N ASN A 19 54.51 -28.02 -24.04
CA ASN A 19 53.52 -28.97 -23.56
C ASN A 19 54.15 -29.69 -22.36
N SER A 20 54.01 -29.12 -21.18
CA SER A 20 54.09 -29.87 -19.98
C SER A 20 52.87 -30.81 -19.96
N PHE A 21 52.99 -31.89 -20.67
CA PHE A 21 52.18 -33.07 -20.34
C PHE A 21 52.44 -33.35 -18.87
N ALA A 22 51.55 -32.85 -18.04
CA ALA A 22 51.44 -33.33 -16.68
C ALA A 22 51.20 -34.82 -16.82
N GLN A 23 52.23 -35.57 -16.57
CA GLN A 23 52.20 -37.01 -16.56
C GLN A 23 51.14 -37.41 -15.55
N SER A 24 49.95 -37.77 -16.03
CA SER A 24 48.84 -38.26 -15.27
C SER A 24 49.28 -39.51 -14.53
N SER A 25 49.90 -39.36 -13.40
CA SER A 25 50.17 -40.49 -12.52
C SER A 25 48.84 -41.14 -12.20
N LYS A 26 48.67 -42.41 -12.55
CA LYS A 26 47.46 -43.19 -12.21
C LYS A 26 47.05 -42.90 -10.76
N PRO A 27 45.80 -42.55 -10.52
CA PRO A 27 45.31 -42.22 -9.19
C PRO A 27 45.66 -43.39 -8.26
N LYS A 28 46.22 -43.05 -7.10
CA LYS A 28 46.55 -44.06 -6.08
C LYS A 28 45.30 -44.35 -5.27
N HIS A 29 44.88 -45.60 -5.28
CA HIS A 29 43.80 -46.07 -4.39
C HIS A 29 44.35 -46.43 -3.02
N ALA A 30 43.56 -46.08 -1.96
CA ALA A 30 43.87 -46.45 -0.58
C ALA A 30 42.61 -46.57 0.26
N THR A 31 42.74 -47.38 1.33
CA THR A 31 41.80 -47.32 2.44
C THR A 31 42.40 -46.45 3.53
N ILE A 32 41.62 -45.49 4.03
CA ILE A 32 41.95 -44.67 5.18
C ILE A 32 40.97 -45.05 6.28
N LYS A 33 41.47 -45.52 7.39
CA LYS A 33 40.68 -45.85 8.62
C LYS A 33 40.82 -44.71 9.61
N TYR A 34 39.74 -44.36 10.29
CA TYR A 34 39.67 -43.32 11.30
C TYR A 34 39.29 -43.97 12.66
N GLU A 35 39.66 -43.32 13.76
CA GLU A 35 39.51 -43.89 15.11
C GLU A 35 38.06 -44.13 15.53
N ASN A 36 37.10 -43.40 14.97
CA ASN A 36 35.68 -43.49 15.25
C ASN A 36 34.94 -44.54 14.39
N GLY A 37 35.65 -45.50 13.78
CA GLY A 37 35.06 -46.53 12.92
C GLY A 37 34.74 -46.11 11.50
N VAL A 38 34.90 -44.82 11.18
CA VAL A 38 34.73 -44.32 9.81
C VAL A 38 35.88 -44.77 8.92
N LYS A 39 35.62 -45.13 7.70
CA LYS A 39 36.65 -45.50 6.70
C LYS A 39 36.35 -44.83 5.34
N TYR A 40 37.41 -44.50 4.63
CA TYR A 40 37.35 -44.11 3.24
C TYR A 40 38.06 -45.15 2.35
N VAL A 41 37.45 -45.46 1.24
CA VAL A 41 38.02 -46.36 0.23
C VAL A 41 37.93 -45.66 -1.14
N GLY A 42 39.06 -45.34 -1.74
CA GLY A 42 39.05 -44.61 -3.02
C GLY A 42 40.38 -44.00 -3.40
N GLU A 43 40.31 -43.11 -4.35
CA GLU A 43 41.47 -42.42 -4.88
C GLU A 43 41.99 -41.37 -3.88
N ILE A 44 43.31 -41.25 -3.80
CA ILE A 44 44.01 -40.32 -2.91
C ILE A 44 45.14 -39.61 -3.66
N ARG A 45 45.49 -38.45 -3.12
CA ARG A 45 46.74 -37.75 -3.48
C ARG A 45 47.59 -37.48 -2.24
N LYS A 46 48.91 -37.24 -2.46
CA LYS A 46 49.78 -36.74 -1.42
C LYS A 46 49.61 -35.23 -1.25
N GLY A 47 49.60 -34.75 -0.03
CA GLY A 47 49.53 -33.33 0.31
C GLY A 47 49.24 -33.09 1.79
N SER A 48 49.34 -31.83 2.21
CA SER A 48 49.00 -31.44 3.57
C SER A 48 47.49 -31.11 3.62
N PRO A 49 46.71 -31.65 4.56
CA PRO A 49 45.30 -31.30 4.70
C PRO A 49 45.13 -29.82 5.08
N LYS A 50 44.20 -29.11 4.44
CA LYS A 50 43.79 -27.77 4.92
C LYS A 50 43.02 -27.96 6.24
N LYS A 51 43.35 -27.17 7.25
CA LYS A 51 42.54 -27.12 8.50
C LYS A 51 41.18 -26.51 8.19
N TYR A 52 40.10 -27.24 8.38
CA TYR A 52 38.72 -26.73 8.33
C TYR A 52 38.14 -26.78 9.75
N SER A 53 37.21 -25.85 10.07
CA SER A 53 36.66 -25.67 11.40
C SER A 53 35.83 -26.87 11.90
N GLU A 54 35.71 -26.99 13.20
CA GLU A 54 35.15 -28.14 13.93
C GLU A 54 33.67 -28.46 13.74
N TYR A 55 32.93 -27.65 12.95
CA TYR A 55 31.46 -27.74 12.85
C TYR A 55 30.92 -28.51 11.64
N ALA A 56 31.76 -29.13 10.87
CA ALA A 56 31.30 -29.87 9.70
C ALA A 56 31.02 -31.36 10.05
N LEU A 57 29.82 -31.83 9.70
CA LEU A 57 29.38 -33.22 9.89
C LEU A 57 30.41 -34.26 9.37
N ILE A 58 31.22 -33.87 8.41
CA ILE A 58 32.24 -34.69 7.74
C ILE A 58 33.66 -34.43 8.30
N ASN A 59 33.92 -33.31 8.99
CA ASN A 59 35.27 -32.81 9.27
C ASN A 59 35.87 -33.28 10.62
N LYS A 60 35.13 -33.76 11.59
CA LYS A 60 35.68 -34.32 12.85
C LYS A 60 36.68 -35.46 12.61
N VAL A 61 36.73 -35.98 11.38
CA VAL A 61 37.45 -37.21 11.03
C VAL A 61 38.79 -36.96 10.35
N PHE A 62 39.18 -35.73 10.02
CA PHE A 62 40.24 -35.51 9.03
C PHE A 62 41.48 -34.76 9.50
N ILE A 63 41.66 -34.55 10.77
CA ILE A 63 42.85 -33.84 11.26
C ILE A 63 44.04 -34.82 11.34
N GLY A 64 45.02 -34.63 10.46
CA GLY A 64 46.37 -35.08 10.68
C GLY A 64 46.96 -36.17 9.78
N LYS A 65 46.46 -36.49 8.61
CA LYS A 65 47.05 -37.54 7.73
C LYS A 65 47.58 -37.03 6.40
N LYS A 66 48.76 -37.58 6.00
CA LYS A 66 49.47 -37.25 4.73
C LYS A 66 48.74 -37.72 3.46
N LYS A 67 47.61 -38.38 3.57
CA LYS A 67 46.78 -38.86 2.43
C LYS A 67 45.50 -38.05 2.36
N ILE A 68 45.27 -37.41 1.24
CA ILE A 68 44.09 -36.55 0.98
C ILE A 68 43.15 -37.28 0.03
N LYS A 69 41.87 -37.35 0.34
CA LYS A 69 40.84 -37.88 -0.59
C LYS A 69 40.74 -37.00 -1.83
N HIS A 70 40.86 -37.63 -3.01
CA HIS A 70 40.82 -36.93 -4.29
C HIS A 70 40.39 -37.95 -5.37
N GLY A 71 39.55 -37.54 -6.31
CA GLY A 71 38.97 -38.44 -7.30
C GLY A 71 37.80 -39.26 -6.73
N LYS A 72 37.54 -40.40 -7.28
CA LYS A 72 36.39 -41.27 -6.89
C LYS A 72 36.67 -42.04 -5.61
N GLY A 73 35.63 -42.14 -4.75
CA GLY A 73 35.77 -42.91 -3.53
C GLY A 73 34.53 -42.89 -2.65
N ILE A 74 34.46 -43.87 -1.76
CA ILE A 74 33.34 -44.10 -0.85
C ILE A 74 33.78 -43.85 0.58
N MET A 75 33.03 -43.03 1.29
CA MET A 75 33.13 -42.88 2.74
C MET A 75 32.08 -43.77 3.40
N TYR A 76 32.46 -44.53 4.38
CA TYR A 76 31.61 -45.34 5.24
C TYR A 76 31.60 -44.73 6.64
N PHE A 77 30.44 -44.37 7.11
CA PHE A 77 30.24 -43.76 8.42
C PHE A 77 29.96 -44.83 9.51
N ALA A 78 30.20 -44.49 10.74
CA ALA A 78 30.02 -45.42 11.87
C ALA A 78 28.55 -45.80 12.12
N ASN A 79 27.60 -44.95 11.70
CA ASN A 79 26.17 -45.18 11.78
C ASN A 79 25.61 -46.05 10.64
N GLY A 80 26.45 -46.56 9.74
CA GLY A 80 26.07 -47.38 8.60
C GLY A 80 25.82 -46.59 7.30
N ASP A 81 25.81 -45.25 7.34
CA ASP A 81 25.68 -44.43 6.15
C ASP A 81 26.90 -44.58 5.23
N GLN A 82 26.70 -44.29 3.94
CA GLN A 82 27.75 -44.33 2.93
C GLN A 82 27.63 -43.07 2.05
N LEU A 83 28.78 -42.50 1.66
CA LEU A 83 28.88 -41.42 0.69
C LEU A 83 29.80 -41.83 -0.44
N ASP A 84 29.24 -42.11 -1.62
CA ASP A 84 29.93 -42.36 -2.88
C ASP A 84 29.98 -41.08 -3.70
N GLY A 85 31.16 -40.61 -4.06
CA GLY A 85 31.25 -39.38 -4.82
C GLY A 85 32.66 -39.04 -5.31
N GLU A 86 32.74 -37.87 -5.95
CA GLU A 86 33.98 -37.32 -6.44
C GLU A 86 34.57 -36.37 -5.39
N TRP A 87 35.74 -36.69 -4.92
CA TRP A 87 36.43 -36.01 -3.85
C TRP A 87 37.50 -35.04 -4.37
N ASN A 88 37.53 -33.86 -3.85
CA ASN A 88 38.55 -32.86 -4.12
C ASN A 88 39.06 -32.26 -2.82
N ASN A 89 40.33 -32.53 -2.46
CA ASN A 89 40.92 -32.03 -1.24
C ASN A 89 40.10 -32.31 0.02
N ASP A 90 39.78 -33.60 0.24
CA ASP A 90 38.98 -34.11 1.34
C ASP A 90 37.50 -33.68 1.35
N GLN A 91 37.04 -32.95 0.35
CA GLN A 91 35.65 -32.54 0.21
C GLN A 91 34.97 -33.30 -0.94
N CYS A 92 33.78 -33.80 -0.68
CA CYS A 92 32.87 -34.27 -1.72
C CYS A 92 31.82 -33.20 -1.94
N LYS A 93 31.75 -32.66 -3.17
CA LYS A 93 30.79 -31.61 -3.52
C LYS A 93 29.50 -32.17 -4.11
N ARG A 94 29.56 -33.35 -4.70
CA ARG A 94 28.44 -34.03 -5.31
C ARG A 94 28.65 -35.51 -5.25
N GLY A 95 27.57 -36.26 -4.96
CA GLY A 95 27.65 -37.70 -4.86
C GLY A 95 26.31 -38.33 -4.47
N THR A 96 26.39 -39.64 -4.22
CA THR A 96 25.27 -40.47 -3.76
C THR A 96 25.49 -40.76 -2.26
N TYR A 97 24.60 -40.23 -1.42
CA TYR A 97 24.59 -40.54 0.01
C TYR A 97 23.53 -41.61 0.28
N LYS A 98 23.96 -42.77 0.76
CA LYS A 98 23.09 -43.86 1.18
C LYS A 98 22.99 -43.87 2.70
N PHE A 99 21.79 -43.68 3.18
CA PHE A 99 21.50 -43.70 4.62
C PHE A 99 21.39 -45.17 5.12
N ALA A 100 21.66 -45.38 6.38
CA ALA A 100 21.57 -46.72 7.00
C ALA A 100 20.15 -47.31 6.99
N ASN A 101 19.12 -46.43 6.95
CA ASN A 101 17.72 -46.82 6.81
C ASN A 101 17.33 -47.22 5.37
N GLY A 102 18.25 -47.12 4.41
CA GLY A 102 18.03 -47.45 3.01
C GLY A 102 17.67 -46.30 2.11
N ASP A 103 17.43 -45.08 2.62
CA ASP A 103 17.19 -43.88 1.81
C ASP A 103 18.44 -43.54 0.99
N VAL A 104 18.24 -42.93 -0.16
CA VAL A 104 19.33 -42.52 -1.05
C VAL A 104 19.16 -41.07 -1.46
N PHE A 105 20.21 -40.28 -1.30
CA PHE A 105 20.27 -38.92 -1.81
C PHE A 105 21.33 -38.83 -2.92
N GLU A 106 20.97 -38.20 -4.02
CA GLU A 106 21.88 -37.87 -5.13
C GLU A 106 21.87 -36.36 -5.34
N GLY A 107 23.00 -35.69 -5.15
CA GLY A 107 23.02 -34.22 -5.29
C GLY A 107 24.26 -33.56 -4.72
N GLU A 108 24.08 -32.30 -4.38
CA GLU A 108 25.13 -31.48 -3.77
C GLU A 108 25.31 -31.83 -2.29
N ILE A 109 26.57 -31.99 -1.92
CA ILE A 109 26.97 -32.29 -0.56
C ILE A 109 27.92 -31.20 -0.09
N THR A 110 27.56 -30.54 1.01
CA THR A 110 28.44 -29.56 1.66
C THR A 110 29.13 -30.17 2.86
N THR A 111 30.05 -29.43 3.45
CA THR A 111 30.77 -29.85 4.66
C THR A 111 29.83 -30.04 5.87
N SER A 112 28.61 -29.52 5.81
CA SER A 112 27.66 -29.57 6.91
C SER A 112 26.29 -30.18 6.58
N SER A 113 25.96 -30.33 5.31
CA SER A 113 24.61 -30.80 4.90
C SER A 113 24.56 -31.33 3.48
N ILE A 114 23.58 -32.19 3.19
CA ILE A 114 23.08 -32.45 1.84
C ILE A 114 22.19 -31.26 1.44
N ARG A 115 22.24 -30.88 0.16
CA ARG A 115 21.51 -29.70 -0.33
C ARG A 115 20.63 -30.04 -1.53
N ASP A 116 20.90 -29.44 -2.67
CA ASP A 116 20.09 -29.61 -3.85
C ASP A 116 20.35 -30.93 -4.54
N GLY A 117 19.29 -31.70 -4.76
CA GLY A 117 19.38 -33.01 -5.35
C GLY A 117 18.08 -33.80 -5.31
N LYS A 118 18.20 -35.08 -5.58
CA LYS A 118 17.11 -36.05 -5.53
C LYS A 118 17.25 -36.95 -4.32
N MET A 119 16.22 -37.00 -3.47
CA MET A 119 16.08 -37.93 -2.36
C MET A 119 15.13 -39.02 -2.76
N ILE A 120 15.50 -40.28 -2.58
CA ILE A 120 14.67 -41.47 -2.78
C ILE A 120 14.47 -42.08 -1.41
N PHE A 121 13.23 -42.27 -1.01
CA PHE A 121 12.89 -42.79 0.31
C PHE A 121 12.68 -44.30 0.22
N SER A 122 13.44 -45.07 0.98
CA SER A 122 13.19 -46.50 1.17
C SER A 122 11.95 -46.62 2.05
N SER A 123 10.97 -47.35 1.62
CA SER A 123 9.85 -47.56 2.49
C SER A 123 10.14 -48.58 3.55
N ASN A 124 9.55 -48.40 4.62
CA ASN A 124 8.89 -49.36 5.50
C ASN A 124 8.82 -48.94 6.93
N HIS A 125 8.81 -47.67 7.27
CA HIS A 125 8.73 -47.31 8.66
C HIS A 125 7.68 -46.28 8.90
N GLY A 126 6.58 -46.71 9.49
CA GLY A 126 5.59 -45.83 10.09
C GLY A 126 6.18 -45.03 11.21
N THR A 127 5.72 -43.83 11.35
CA THR A 127 5.91 -42.84 12.41
C THR A 127 7.27 -42.20 12.58
N MET A 128 7.34 -40.92 12.26
CA MET A 128 8.35 -40.16 12.17
C MET A 128 8.44 -38.83 12.61
N THR A 129 9.30 -38.53 13.31
CA THR A 129 9.91 -37.25 13.48
C THR A 129 10.99 -37.08 12.47
N PHE A 130 10.80 -36.23 11.56
CA PHE A 130 11.81 -35.63 10.79
C PHE A 130 13.18 -36.22 10.72
N THR A 131 13.24 -37.41 10.41
CA THR A 131 14.32 -38.08 9.82
C THR A 131 13.74 -38.55 8.50
N LEU A 132 14.48 -38.81 7.54
CA LEU A 132 14.23 -39.45 6.30
C LEU A 132 13.28 -40.69 6.37
N GLU A 133 12.27 -40.69 7.17
CA GLU A 133 11.51 -41.86 7.58
C GLU A 133 10.05 -41.81 7.14
N GLY A 134 9.76 -41.29 5.99
CA GLY A 134 8.45 -41.49 5.36
C GLY A 134 7.26 -40.67 5.89
N VAL A 135 7.44 -39.84 6.92
CA VAL A 135 6.36 -39.03 7.51
C VAL A 135 6.75 -37.57 7.64
N ILE A 136 5.90 -36.68 7.19
CA ILE A 136 6.07 -35.23 7.26
C ILE A 136 4.87 -34.62 7.94
N ARG A 137 5.07 -33.57 8.73
CA ARG A 137 3.97 -32.80 9.33
C ARG A 137 3.81 -31.48 8.62
N PHE A 138 2.60 -31.25 8.11
CA PHE A 138 2.18 -29.98 7.56
C PHE A 138 0.85 -29.63 8.19
N SER A 139 0.69 -28.38 8.62
CA SER A 139 -0.57 -27.84 9.10
C SER A 139 -1.33 -28.72 10.10
N TYR A 140 -0.64 -29.22 11.10
CA TYR A 140 -1.17 -30.13 12.13
C TYR A 140 -1.53 -31.56 11.66
N LYS A 141 -1.47 -31.87 10.35
CA LYS A 141 -1.66 -33.21 9.83
C LYS A 141 -0.32 -33.91 9.62
N THR A 142 -0.32 -35.22 9.83
CA THR A 142 0.81 -36.09 9.55
C THR A 142 0.63 -36.68 8.15
N TRP A 143 1.60 -36.48 7.27
CA TRP A 143 1.58 -36.95 5.90
C TRP A 143 2.61 -38.07 5.70
N THR A 144 2.20 -39.13 5.11
CA THR A 144 3.06 -40.26 4.75
C THR A 144 3.33 -40.29 3.26
N TYR A 145 4.49 -40.73 2.86
CA TYR A 145 4.83 -41.00 1.48
C TYR A 145 5.12 -42.49 1.27
N PRO A 146 4.77 -43.06 0.11
CA PRO A 146 4.97 -44.48 -0.16
C PRO A 146 6.43 -44.82 -0.38
N ALA A 147 6.70 -46.10 -0.38
CA ALA A 147 7.98 -46.65 -0.79
C ALA A 147 8.43 -46.15 -2.14
N ASN A 148 9.73 -45.93 -2.30
CA ASN A 148 10.36 -45.46 -3.53
C ASN A 148 9.85 -44.10 -4.03
N CYS A 149 9.09 -43.38 -3.22
CA CYS A 149 8.82 -41.97 -3.49
C CYS A 149 10.13 -41.19 -3.59
N SER A 150 10.22 -40.26 -4.51
CA SER A 150 11.37 -39.37 -4.53
C SER A 150 10.99 -37.92 -4.36
N PHE A 151 11.92 -37.14 -3.82
CA PHE A 151 11.87 -35.70 -3.71
C PHE A 151 13.05 -35.09 -4.45
N THR A 152 12.78 -34.15 -5.34
CA THR A 152 13.82 -33.42 -6.07
C THR A 152 13.77 -31.95 -5.67
N GLY A 153 14.89 -31.44 -5.15
CA GLY A 153 14.95 -30.05 -4.71
C GLY A 153 15.99 -29.84 -3.59
N THR A 154 15.77 -28.81 -2.82
CA THR A 154 16.62 -28.43 -1.70
C THR A 154 16.22 -29.19 -0.43
N ILE A 155 17.22 -29.77 0.21
CA ILE A 155 17.11 -30.43 1.51
C ILE A 155 17.71 -29.51 2.57
N LYS A 156 16.96 -29.22 3.63
CA LYS A 156 17.42 -28.43 4.78
C LYS A 156 17.20 -29.24 6.07
N ASP A 157 18.23 -29.33 6.91
CA ASP A 157 18.19 -30.09 8.15
C ASP A 157 17.72 -31.54 7.95
N LYS A 158 18.22 -32.16 6.87
CA LYS A 158 17.83 -33.50 6.39
C LYS A 158 16.35 -33.65 6.02
N LYS A 159 15.67 -32.58 5.65
CA LYS A 159 14.25 -32.49 5.34
C LYS A 159 14.02 -31.96 3.94
N PRO A 160 13.02 -32.48 3.22
CA PRO A 160 12.49 -31.80 2.02
C PRO A 160 12.14 -30.35 2.38
N TYR A 161 12.70 -29.39 1.66
CA TYR A 161 12.50 -27.97 1.96
C TYR A 161 11.82 -27.24 0.81
N THR A 162 12.47 -27.16 -0.33
CA THR A 162 11.89 -26.55 -1.53
C THR A 162 12.12 -27.48 -2.71
N GLY A 163 11.05 -28.00 -3.32
CA GLY A 163 11.15 -28.97 -4.41
C GLY A 163 9.86 -29.74 -4.62
N THR A 164 9.94 -30.83 -5.36
CA THR A 164 8.77 -31.60 -5.80
C THR A 164 8.89 -33.06 -5.41
N PHE A 165 7.79 -33.61 -4.88
CA PHE A 165 7.62 -35.05 -4.75
C PHE A 165 7.13 -35.64 -6.07
N ASP A 166 7.62 -36.84 -6.43
CA ASP A 166 7.15 -37.62 -7.57
C ASP A 166 6.07 -38.64 -7.18
N CYS A 167 5.52 -38.51 -5.99
CA CYS A 167 4.52 -39.39 -5.42
C CYS A 167 3.37 -38.62 -4.79
N THR A 168 2.33 -39.35 -4.39
CA THR A 168 1.22 -38.81 -3.59
C THR A 168 1.53 -38.98 -2.10
N LEU A 169 1.47 -37.91 -1.36
CA LEU A 169 1.48 -37.93 0.10
C LEU A 169 0.06 -38.23 0.59
N THR A 170 -0.08 -38.99 1.67
CA THR A 170 -1.37 -39.37 2.25
C THR A 170 -1.41 -39.13 3.74
N THR A 171 -2.59 -38.82 4.29
CA THR A 171 -2.85 -38.78 5.75
C THR A 171 -3.58 -40.03 6.20
N GLU A 172 -3.64 -40.28 7.50
CA GLU A 172 -4.46 -41.33 8.10
C GLU A 172 -5.96 -41.14 7.79
N ASP A 173 -6.41 -39.89 7.70
CA ASP A 173 -7.80 -39.54 7.33
C ASP A 173 -8.14 -39.82 5.87
N GLY A 174 -7.14 -40.12 5.02
CA GLY A 174 -7.31 -40.40 3.59
C GLY A 174 -7.12 -39.19 2.68
N ASP A 175 -6.72 -38.03 3.19
CA ASP A 175 -6.34 -36.90 2.34
C ASP A 175 -5.11 -37.25 1.50
N ARG A 176 -5.03 -36.72 0.28
CA ARG A 176 -3.96 -37.01 -0.69
C ARG A 176 -3.40 -35.70 -1.24
N PHE A 177 -2.09 -35.55 -1.27
CA PHE A 177 -1.42 -34.40 -1.85
C PHE A 177 -0.39 -34.80 -2.89
N THR A 178 -0.41 -34.11 -4.02
CA THR A 178 0.62 -34.15 -5.07
C THR A 178 1.05 -32.74 -5.40
N GLY A 179 2.36 -32.48 -5.38
CA GLY A 179 2.83 -31.12 -5.65
C GLY A 179 4.23 -30.87 -5.15
N ARG A 180 4.50 -29.59 -4.94
CA ARG A 180 5.81 -29.12 -4.49
C ARG A 180 5.74 -28.43 -3.15
N LEU A 181 6.85 -28.47 -2.44
CA LEU A 181 7.09 -27.65 -1.24
C LEU A 181 7.76 -26.32 -1.62
N SER A 182 7.53 -25.33 -0.79
CA SER A 182 8.26 -24.07 -0.73
C SER A 182 8.57 -23.77 0.74
N ASP A 183 9.85 -23.64 1.07
CA ASP A 183 10.32 -23.34 2.43
C ASP A 183 9.77 -24.30 3.52
N GLY A 184 9.62 -25.58 3.18
CA GLY A 184 9.15 -26.60 4.10
C GLY A 184 7.64 -26.69 4.26
N HIS A 185 6.87 -25.93 3.46
CA HIS A 185 5.42 -25.92 3.43
C HIS A 185 4.87 -26.32 2.06
N PHE A 186 3.60 -26.67 1.95
CA PHE A 186 2.97 -26.82 0.65
C PHE A 186 3.04 -25.49 -0.12
N GLY A 187 3.62 -25.51 -1.31
CA GLY A 187 3.76 -24.35 -2.19
C GLY A 187 2.71 -24.29 -3.28
N TYR A 188 2.69 -25.31 -4.12
CA TYR A 188 1.73 -25.47 -5.22
C TYR A 188 1.47 -26.96 -5.46
N GLY A 189 0.22 -27.32 -5.71
CA GLY A 189 -0.14 -28.70 -5.99
C GLY A 189 -1.64 -28.94 -5.93
N LYS A 190 -1.99 -30.23 -5.92
CA LYS A 190 -3.36 -30.71 -5.76
C LYS A 190 -3.50 -31.45 -4.44
N ILE A 191 -4.52 -31.10 -3.66
CA ILE A 191 -4.97 -31.86 -2.51
C ILE A 191 -6.36 -32.43 -2.80
N GLU A 192 -6.57 -33.70 -2.48
CA GLU A 192 -7.85 -34.39 -2.50
C GLU A 192 -8.18 -34.75 -1.05
N TYR A 193 -9.31 -34.25 -0.57
CA TYR A 193 -9.76 -34.49 0.80
C TYR A 193 -10.61 -35.77 0.89
N ALA A 194 -10.57 -36.43 2.01
CA ALA A 194 -11.34 -37.65 2.26
C ALA A 194 -12.87 -37.44 2.17
N ASN A 195 -13.36 -36.21 2.34
CA ASN A 195 -14.75 -35.83 2.16
C ASN A 195 -15.19 -35.69 0.69
N GLY A 196 -14.29 -35.91 -0.27
CA GLY A 196 -14.53 -35.79 -1.70
C GLY A 196 -14.27 -34.42 -2.30
N ASP A 197 -13.95 -33.42 -1.49
CA ASP A 197 -13.50 -32.12 -1.99
C ASP A 197 -12.08 -32.22 -2.57
N SER A 198 -11.71 -31.30 -3.44
CA SER A 198 -10.31 -31.16 -3.84
C SER A 198 -9.95 -29.71 -4.12
N PHE A 199 -8.67 -29.41 -4.03
CA PHE A 199 -8.13 -28.09 -4.35
C PHE A 199 -6.86 -28.27 -5.21
N GLU A 200 -6.75 -27.42 -6.23
CA GLU A 200 -5.55 -27.33 -7.06
C GLU A 200 -5.11 -25.88 -7.14
N GLY A 201 -3.89 -25.58 -6.69
CA GLY A 201 -3.39 -24.22 -6.67
C GLY A 201 -2.25 -24.00 -5.69
N SER A 202 -2.11 -22.74 -5.27
CA SER A 202 -1.09 -22.30 -4.31
C SER A 202 -1.58 -22.46 -2.89
N PHE A 203 -0.64 -22.77 -2.00
CA PHE A 203 -0.85 -22.88 -0.57
C PHE A 203 -0.09 -21.78 0.17
N ILE A 204 -0.60 -21.38 1.31
CA ILE A 204 0.07 -20.50 2.28
C ILE A 204 -0.08 -21.14 3.65
N SER A 205 1.05 -21.39 4.33
CA SER A 205 1.07 -22.08 5.63
C SER A 205 0.27 -23.40 5.58
N ASP A 206 0.46 -24.18 4.50
CA ASP A 206 -0.17 -25.46 4.23
C ASP A 206 -1.70 -25.44 4.02
N ALA A 207 -2.29 -24.25 3.96
CA ALA A 207 -3.71 -24.07 3.65
C ALA A 207 -3.92 -23.59 2.20
N PRO A 208 -4.97 -24.06 1.51
CA PRO A 208 -5.37 -23.56 0.20
C PRO A 208 -5.49 -22.05 0.18
N SER A 209 -4.85 -21.39 -0.80
CA SER A 209 -4.83 -19.94 -0.89
C SER A 209 -5.46 -19.39 -2.16
N SER A 210 -4.95 -19.80 -3.32
CA SER A 210 -5.43 -19.33 -4.62
C SER A 210 -5.37 -20.46 -5.64
N GLY A 211 -6.47 -20.71 -6.32
CA GLY A 211 -6.58 -21.81 -7.28
C GLY A 211 -8.04 -22.22 -7.52
N LYS A 212 -8.24 -23.49 -7.82
CA LYS A 212 -9.55 -24.11 -8.05
C LYS A 212 -9.91 -25.03 -6.90
N TYR A 213 -11.03 -24.74 -6.25
CA TYR A 213 -11.61 -25.60 -5.23
C TYR A 213 -12.83 -26.32 -5.81
N TYR A 214 -12.85 -27.63 -5.72
CA TYR A 214 -13.91 -28.51 -6.19
C TYR A 214 -14.67 -29.05 -4.98
N TYR A 215 -15.94 -28.75 -4.90
CA TYR A 215 -16.80 -29.20 -3.79
C TYR A 215 -17.38 -30.58 -4.11
N GLY A 216 -16.93 -31.60 -3.42
CA GLY A 216 -17.42 -32.98 -3.56
C GLY A 216 -18.78 -33.21 -2.88
N SER A 217 -19.13 -32.37 -1.92
CA SER A 217 -20.37 -32.42 -1.16
C SER A 217 -20.99 -31.03 -1.01
N ILE A 218 -22.25 -30.97 -0.58
CA ILE A 218 -22.90 -29.71 -0.22
C ILE A 218 -22.17 -29.11 0.97
N THR A 219 -21.69 -27.89 0.82
CA THR A 219 -20.88 -27.21 1.82
C THR A 219 -21.43 -25.83 2.13
N GLU A 220 -21.54 -25.52 3.41
CA GLU A 220 -21.91 -24.18 3.87
C GLU A 220 -20.67 -23.35 4.14
N ILE A 221 -20.61 -22.17 3.53
CA ILE A 221 -19.52 -21.21 3.74
C ILE A 221 -20.08 -19.91 4.29
N THR A 222 -19.50 -19.45 5.38
CA THR A 222 -19.77 -18.12 5.94
C THR A 222 -18.56 -17.23 5.74
N ARG A 223 -18.75 -16.09 5.07
CA ARG A 223 -17.72 -15.08 4.88
C ARG A 223 -18.31 -13.70 5.14
N VAL A 224 -17.67 -12.96 6.05
CA VAL A 224 -18.16 -11.64 6.51
C VAL A 224 -19.63 -11.77 6.98
N ASN A 225 -20.57 -11.17 6.30
CA ASN A 225 -22.00 -11.26 6.59
C ASN A 225 -22.75 -12.11 5.56
N HIS A 226 -22.03 -12.86 4.73
CA HIS A 226 -22.63 -13.69 3.67
C HIS A 226 -22.49 -15.16 4.03
N LYS A 227 -23.60 -15.86 3.98
CA LYS A 227 -23.69 -17.29 4.20
C LYS A 227 -24.23 -17.95 2.93
N TRP A 228 -23.43 -18.85 2.37
CA TRP A 228 -23.76 -19.55 1.13
C TRP A 228 -23.75 -21.05 1.32
N GLU A 229 -24.75 -21.71 0.79
CA GLU A 229 -24.75 -23.14 0.55
C GLU A 229 -24.21 -23.38 -0.88
N ILE A 230 -23.14 -24.16 -0.98
CA ILE A 230 -22.46 -24.48 -2.22
C ILE A 230 -22.80 -25.91 -2.60
N PRO A 231 -23.39 -26.17 -3.77
CA PRO A 231 -23.78 -27.52 -4.18
C PRO A 231 -22.57 -28.39 -4.49
N ALA A 232 -22.75 -29.70 -4.34
CA ALA A 232 -21.76 -30.68 -4.82
C ALA A 232 -21.53 -30.53 -6.32
N GLY A 233 -20.27 -30.66 -6.74
CA GLY A 233 -19.84 -30.45 -8.12
C GLY A 233 -19.56 -28.98 -8.48
N CYS A 234 -19.84 -28.04 -7.61
CA CYS A 234 -19.46 -26.64 -7.81
C CYS A 234 -17.94 -26.48 -7.81
N VAL A 235 -17.44 -25.63 -8.68
CA VAL A 235 -16.03 -25.22 -8.73
C VAL A 235 -15.94 -23.73 -8.40
N PHE A 236 -15.16 -23.42 -7.40
CA PHE A 236 -14.75 -22.07 -7.10
C PHE A 236 -13.33 -21.83 -7.63
N GLU A 237 -13.12 -20.80 -8.41
CA GLU A 237 -11.81 -20.40 -8.91
C GLU A 237 -11.45 -18.99 -8.42
N GLY A 238 -10.38 -18.90 -7.62
CA GLY A 238 -9.97 -17.63 -7.05
C GLY A 238 -9.16 -17.77 -5.78
N ARG A 239 -9.25 -16.76 -4.91
CA ARG A 239 -8.62 -16.74 -3.59
C ARG A 239 -9.58 -17.32 -2.55
N ILE A 240 -9.13 -18.36 -1.86
CA ILE A 240 -9.95 -19.03 -0.85
C ILE A 240 -10.17 -18.12 0.37
N VAL A 241 -9.15 -17.37 0.75
CA VAL A 241 -9.23 -16.37 1.83
C VAL A 241 -8.61 -15.05 1.34
N PRO A 242 -9.37 -13.95 1.28
CA PRO A 242 -10.83 -13.85 1.48
C PRO A 242 -11.58 -14.48 0.29
N PHE A 243 -12.70 -15.07 0.45
CA PHE A 243 -13.44 -15.81 -0.57
C PHE A 243 -13.80 -14.92 -1.78
N THR A 244 -12.80 -14.73 -2.67
CA THR A 244 -12.84 -13.81 -3.82
C THR A 244 -12.46 -14.57 -5.09
N GLY A 245 -13.41 -14.74 -5.99
CA GLY A 245 -13.27 -15.55 -7.19
C GLY A 245 -14.62 -15.85 -7.82
N THR A 246 -14.67 -16.84 -8.71
CA THR A 246 -15.86 -17.18 -9.49
C THR A 246 -16.38 -18.56 -9.10
N VAL A 247 -17.69 -18.68 -8.92
CA VAL A 247 -18.41 -19.95 -8.83
C VAL A 247 -19.05 -20.27 -10.16
N ASN A 248 -18.93 -21.55 -10.60
CA ASN A 248 -19.47 -22.02 -11.88
C ASN A 248 -20.89 -22.58 -11.78
N MET A 249 -21.45 -22.68 -10.59
CA MET A 249 -22.82 -23.15 -10.33
C MET A 249 -23.54 -22.19 -9.41
N GLU A 250 -24.87 -22.27 -9.37
CA GLU A 250 -25.70 -21.48 -8.45
C GLU A 250 -25.39 -21.88 -7.01
N ILE A 251 -25.02 -20.88 -6.20
CA ILE A 251 -24.92 -20.97 -4.75
C ILE A 251 -26.15 -20.32 -4.12
N THR A 252 -26.60 -20.78 -2.97
CA THR A 252 -27.86 -20.36 -2.36
C THR A 252 -27.59 -19.70 -1.01
N ASN A 253 -28.23 -18.56 -0.72
CA ASN A 253 -28.17 -17.92 0.61
C ASN A 253 -29.31 -18.41 1.52
N ALA A 254 -29.29 -17.99 2.79
CA ALA A 254 -30.30 -18.38 3.76
C ALA A 254 -31.73 -17.87 3.43
N ALA A 255 -31.86 -16.85 2.56
CA ALA A 255 -33.17 -16.37 2.09
C ALA A 255 -33.69 -17.17 0.87
N GLY A 256 -32.90 -18.12 0.37
CA GLY A 256 -33.21 -18.91 -0.83
C GLY A 256 -32.83 -18.20 -2.14
N ASP A 257 -32.20 -17.02 -2.09
CA ASP A 257 -31.69 -16.38 -3.30
C ASP A 257 -30.51 -17.16 -3.85
N LYS A 258 -30.41 -17.24 -5.18
CA LYS A 258 -29.38 -18.00 -5.86
C LYS A 258 -28.47 -17.06 -6.65
N PHE A 259 -27.17 -17.29 -6.56
CA PHE A 259 -26.17 -16.51 -7.25
C PHE A 259 -25.19 -17.41 -8.02
N VAL A 260 -24.87 -17.00 -9.24
CA VAL A 260 -23.77 -17.57 -10.04
C VAL A 260 -22.93 -16.45 -10.63
N GLY A 261 -21.62 -16.55 -10.47
CA GLY A 261 -20.71 -15.51 -10.95
C GLY A 261 -19.53 -15.28 -10.03
N LYS A 262 -19.03 -14.06 -10.04
CA LYS A 262 -17.85 -13.63 -9.28
C LYS A 262 -18.26 -13.08 -7.93
N LEU A 263 -17.54 -13.52 -6.93
CA LEU A 263 -17.65 -13.06 -5.54
C LEU A 263 -16.43 -12.20 -5.18
N ASN A 264 -16.64 -11.23 -4.31
CA ASN A 264 -15.58 -10.45 -3.67
C ASN A 264 -15.80 -10.50 -2.17
N ASN A 265 -14.85 -11.12 -1.44
CA ASN A 265 -14.93 -11.33 0.01
C ASN A 265 -16.25 -11.99 0.44
N GLY A 266 -16.74 -12.96 -0.38
CA GLY A 266 -17.99 -13.67 -0.16
C GLY A 266 -19.26 -12.93 -0.60
N ALA A 267 -19.17 -11.67 -0.99
CA ALA A 267 -20.29 -10.90 -1.53
C ALA A 267 -20.37 -11.03 -3.06
N PRO A 268 -21.54 -11.00 -3.67
CA PRO A 268 -21.70 -10.86 -5.12
C PRO A 268 -20.93 -9.65 -5.66
N ASP A 269 -20.14 -9.84 -6.72
CA ASP A 269 -19.39 -8.78 -7.41
C ASP A 269 -19.84 -8.63 -8.86
N GLU A 270 -19.90 -9.71 -9.62
CA GLU A 270 -20.38 -9.72 -11.01
C GLU A 270 -20.99 -11.07 -11.34
N GLY A 271 -22.23 -11.10 -11.82
CA GLY A 271 -22.90 -12.35 -12.13
C GLY A 271 -24.42 -12.20 -12.25
N THR A 272 -25.12 -13.29 -11.96
CA THR A 272 -26.59 -13.36 -11.98
C THR A 272 -27.11 -13.77 -10.63
N MET A 273 -28.06 -13.01 -10.10
CA MET A 273 -28.78 -13.28 -8.88
C MET A 273 -30.26 -13.53 -9.18
N PHE A 274 -30.81 -14.62 -8.68
CA PHE A 274 -32.24 -14.87 -8.58
C PHE A 274 -32.71 -14.58 -7.16
N PHE A 275 -33.67 -13.71 -7.01
CA PHE A 275 -34.28 -13.34 -5.72
C PHE A 275 -35.50 -14.20 -5.46
N ALA A 276 -35.43 -15.09 -4.48
CA ALA A 276 -36.49 -16.06 -4.17
C ALA A 276 -37.83 -15.41 -3.77
N ALA A 277 -37.77 -14.32 -3.00
CA ALA A 277 -38.93 -13.62 -2.50
C ALA A 277 -39.79 -12.97 -3.61
N THR A 278 -39.20 -12.61 -4.74
CA THR A 278 -39.86 -11.87 -5.83
C THR A 278 -39.92 -12.63 -7.13
N GLY A 279 -39.14 -13.72 -7.27
CA GLY A 279 -38.94 -14.45 -8.53
C GLY A 279 -38.17 -13.65 -9.60
N TYR A 280 -37.60 -12.52 -9.22
CA TYR A 280 -36.87 -11.63 -10.14
C TYR A 280 -35.43 -12.10 -10.31
N THR A 281 -34.90 -11.93 -11.51
CA THR A 281 -33.50 -12.23 -11.82
C THR A 281 -32.79 -10.96 -12.30
N GLU A 282 -31.60 -10.73 -11.75
CA GLU A 282 -30.79 -9.57 -12.11
C GLU A 282 -29.37 -10.01 -12.45
N THR A 283 -28.85 -9.48 -13.56
CA THR A 283 -27.47 -9.76 -14.04
C THR A 283 -26.70 -8.46 -14.14
N GLY A 284 -25.46 -8.45 -13.64
CA GLY A 284 -24.59 -7.30 -13.73
C GLY A 284 -23.52 -7.25 -12.67
N LYS A 285 -23.04 -6.03 -12.36
CA LYS A 285 -22.04 -5.77 -11.32
C LYS A 285 -22.72 -5.29 -10.05
N TRP A 286 -22.45 -5.99 -8.96
CA TRP A 286 -22.80 -5.57 -7.61
C TRP A 286 -21.71 -4.65 -7.06
N LYS A 287 -22.10 -3.61 -6.39
CA LYS A 287 -21.15 -2.69 -5.78
C LYS A 287 -21.62 -2.26 -4.40
N ASP A 288 -20.72 -2.34 -3.42
CA ASP A 288 -21.01 -1.95 -2.04
C ASP A 288 -22.24 -2.66 -1.44
N GLY A 289 -22.47 -3.93 -1.84
CA GLY A 289 -23.60 -4.74 -1.42
C GLY A 289 -24.95 -4.41 -2.10
N LEU A 290 -24.95 -3.47 -3.05
CA LEU A 290 -26.11 -3.09 -3.83
C LEU A 290 -26.17 -3.90 -5.13
N SER A 291 -27.38 -4.28 -5.54
CA SER A 291 -27.61 -4.85 -6.88
C SER A 291 -27.31 -3.83 -7.98
N PRO A 292 -27.09 -4.27 -9.23
CA PRO A 292 -26.87 -3.36 -10.36
C PRO A 292 -27.91 -2.25 -10.48
N ARG A 293 -29.18 -2.58 -10.30
CA ARG A 293 -30.31 -1.64 -10.34
C ARG A 293 -30.28 -0.66 -9.15
N GLU A 294 -30.08 -1.16 -7.95
CA GLU A 294 -30.00 -0.31 -6.75
C GLU A 294 -28.82 0.63 -6.82
N TYR A 295 -27.67 0.15 -7.31
CA TYR A 295 -26.50 0.98 -7.53
C TYR A 295 -26.78 2.10 -8.55
N GLN A 296 -27.43 1.80 -9.68
CA GLN A 296 -27.83 2.81 -10.66
C GLN A 296 -28.78 3.85 -10.05
N ILE A 297 -29.80 3.40 -9.30
CA ILE A 297 -30.73 4.30 -8.61
C ILE A 297 -29.97 5.24 -7.67
N GLN A 298 -29.04 4.69 -6.88
CA GLN A 298 -28.22 5.47 -5.97
C GLN A 298 -27.30 6.48 -6.70
N GLN A 299 -26.70 6.09 -7.83
CA GLN A 299 -25.88 7.01 -8.62
C GLN A 299 -26.71 8.14 -9.19
N HIS A 300 -27.86 7.85 -9.79
CA HIS A 300 -28.77 8.87 -10.29
C HIS A 300 -29.31 9.80 -9.19
N ALA A 301 -29.50 9.28 -7.97
CA ALA A 301 -29.87 10.11 -6.84
C ALA A 301 -28.73 11.06 -6.43
N LYS A 302 -27.49 10.57 -6.38
CA LYS A 302 -26.29 11.38 -6.11
C LYS A 302 -26.07 12.45 -7.18
N GLU A 303 -26.21 12.10 -8.45
CA GLU A 303 -26.09 13.04 -9.57
C GLU A 303 -27.13 14.17 -9.48
N ARG A 304 -28.40 13.82 -9.22
CA ARG A 304 -29.49 14.82 -9.03
C ARG A 304 -29.22 15.73 -7.83
N ALA A 305 -28.74 15.17 -6.73
CA ALA A 305 -28.37 15.96 -5.54
C ALA A 305 -27.22 16.92 -5.85
N LEU A 306 -26.18 16.46 -6.54
CA LEU A 306 -25.04 17.28 -6.95
C LEU A 306 -25.46 18.40 -7.92
N ASP A 307 -26.31 18.09 -8.91
CA ASP A 307 -26.87 19.07 -9.83
C ASP A 307 -27.69 20.14 -9.10
N SER A 308 -28.51 19.72 -8.13
CA SER A 308 -29.27 20.63 -7.26
C SER A 308 -28.36 21.56 -6.45
N ILE A 309 -27.30 21.02 -5.81
CA ILE A 309 -26.31 21.80 -5.05
C ILE A 309 -25.59 22.78 -5.99
N THR A 310 -25.19 22.33 -7.17
CA THR A 310 -24.52 23.18 -8.17
C THR A 310 -25.40 24.31 -8.63
N LYS A 311 -26.67 24.04 -8.93
CA LYS A 311 -27.65 25.06 -9.28
C LYS A 311 -27.86 26.09 -8.16
N ALA A 312 -27.99 25.63 -6.92
CA ALA A 312 -28.12 26.49 -5.76
C ALA A 312 -26.90 27.39 -5.57
N PHE A 313 -25.69 26.82 -5.69
CA PHE A 313 -24.44 27.58 -5.62
C PHE A 313 -24.34 28.66 -6.69
N VAL A 314 -24.64 28.32 -7.96
CA VAL A 314 -24.64 29.28 -9.07
C VAL A 314 -25.67 30.39 -8.83
N ALA A 315 -26.88 30.04 -8.34
CA ALA A 315 -27.90 31.01 -7.99
C ALA A 315 -27.40 31.99 -6.90
N GLN A 316 -26.78 31.47 -5.85
CA GLN A 316 -26.21 32.28 -4.77
C GLN A 316 -25.10 33.22 -5.28
N GLN A 317 -24.22 32.74 -6.15
CA GLN A 317 -23.19 33.59 -6.79
C GLN A 317 -23.79 34.70 -7.62
N ARG A 318 -24.87 34.44 -8.37
CA ARG A 318 -25.59 35.43 -9.15
C ARG A 318 -26.24 36.49 -8.25
N ILE A 319 -26.84 36.11 -7.13
CA ILE A 319 -27.42 37.04 -6.15
C ILE A 319 -26.33 37.94 -5.59
N LYS A 320 -25.18 37.36 -5.15
CA LYS A 320 -24.04 38.12 -4.64
C LYS A 320 -23.52 39.12 -5.68
N ALA A 321 -23.29 38.65 -6.91
CA ALA A 321 -22.81 39.53 -7.99
C ALA A 321 -23.76 40.68 -8.28
N ARG A 322 -25.10 40.47 -8.25
CA ARG A 322 -26.10 41.50 -8.37
C ARG A 322 -26.05 42.53 -7.24
N ALA A 323 -25.93 42.04 -5.99
CA ALA A 323 -25.80 42.92 -4.80
C ALA A 323 -24.52 43.77 -4.85
N ASP A 324 -23.39 43.15 -5.24
CA ASP A 324 -22.12 43.89 -5.39
C ASP A 324 -22.20 44.93 -6.52
N SER A 325 -22.84 44.58 -7.64
CA SER A 325 -23.08 45.55 -8.75
C SER A 325 -23.96 46.71 -8.30
N GLN A 326 -25.07 46.46 -7.60
CA GLN A 326 -25.96 47.48 -7.07
C GLN A 326 -25.24 48.41 -6.07
N LYS A 327 -24.42 47.81 -5.19
CA LYS A 327 -23.61 48.58 -4.24
C LYS A 327 -22.62 49.48 -4.98
N HIS A 328 -21.93 48.95 -5.97
CA HIS A 328 -20.98 49.75 -6.77
C HIS A 328 -21.69 50.90 -7.54
N GLN A 329 -22.84 50.64 -8.11
CA GLN A 329 -23.64 51.66 -8.79
C GLN A 329 -24.09 52.76 -7.81
N ALA A 330 -24.55 52.39 -6.60
CA ALA A 330 -24.94 53.36 -5.58
C ALA A 330 -23.75 54.21 -5.08
N GLU A 331 -22.58 53.59 -4.94
CA GLU A 331 -21.34 54.32 -4.55
C GLU A 331 -20.92 55.30 -5.67
N GLU A 332 -20.98 54.88 -6.94
CA GLU A 332 -20.65 55.76 -8.05
C GLU A 332 -21.67 56.92 -8.21
N GLN A 333 -22.97 56.65 -8.03
CA GLN A 333 -23.98 57.69 -7.97
C GLN A 333 -23.74 58.68 -6.89
N LYS A 334 -23.37 58.23 -5.69
CA LYS A 334 -23.02 59.09 -4.55
C LYS A 334 -21.81 59.97 -4.89
N LYS A 335 -20.77 59.36 -5.43
CA LYS A 335 -19.57 60.11 -5.85
C LYS A 335 -19.91 61.17 -6.91
N GLN A 336 -20.71 60.86 -7.92
CA GLN A 336 -21.13 61.78 -8.94
C GLN A 336 -22.01 62.93 -8.38
N ALA A 337 -22.83 62.65 -7.36
CA ALA A 337 -23.60 63.68 -6.68
C ALA A 337 -22.69 64.72 -6.02
N PHE A 338 -21.63 64.28 -5.31
CA PHE A 338 -20.63 65.19 -4.74
C PHE A 338 -19.90 66.00 -5.82
N VAL A 339 -19.49 65.31 -6.92
CA VAL A 339 -18.82 66.00 -8.04
C VAL A 339 -19.73 67.04 -8.72
N ARG A 340 -21.03 66.76 -8.89
CA ARG A 340 -21.99 67.72 -9.43
C ARG A 340 -22.18 68.95 -8.52
N LYS A 341 -22.21 68.71 -7.17
CA LYS A 341 -22.48 69.76 -6.20
C LYS A 341 -21.25 70.66 -5.95
N TYR A 342 -20.05 70.10 -5.97
CA TYR A 342 -18.85 70.79 -5.51
C TYR A 342 -17.70 70.83 -6.55
N GLY A 343 -17.96 70.39 -7.76
CA GLY A 343 -16.96 70.30 -8.84
C GLY A 343 -16.05 69.08 -8.71
N GLN A 344 -15.32 68.78 -9.78
CA GLN A 344 -14.50 67.54 -9.89
C GLN A 344 -13.46 67.42 -8.80
N ARG A 345 -12.76 68.54 -8.46
CA ARG A 345 -11.69 68.57 -7.43
C ARG A 345 -12.24 68.31 -6.03
N TYR A 346 -13.07 69.20 -5.52
CA TYR A 346 -13.59 69.11 -4.17
C TYR A 346 -14.61 67.99 -3.98
N GLY A 347 -15.47 67.74 -4.98
CA GLY A 347 -16.44 66.66 -4.91
C GLY A 347 -15.80 65.26 -4.79
N SER A 348 -14.70 65.02 -5.49
CA SER A 348 -13.96 63.75 -5.36
C SER A 348 -13.31 63.59 -4.01
N LEU A 349 -12.76 64.65 -3.44
CA LEU A 349 -12.15 64.64 -2.09
C LEU A 349 -13.20 64.44 -1.00
N LEU A 350 -14.33 65.14 -1.10
CA LEU A 350 -15.44 65.04 -0.15
C LEU A 350 -16.03 63.61 -0.14
N TYR A 351 -16.17 63.02 -1.31
CA TYR A 351 -16.59 61.60 -1.39
C TYR A 351 -15.61 60.68 -0.66
N GLN A 352 -14.32 60.97 -0.71
CA GLN A 352 -13.29 60.21 0.01
C GLN A 352 -13.17 60.58 1.52
N GLY A 353 -14.01 61.48 2.00
CA GLY A 353 -13.92 62.00 3.36
C GLY A 353 -12.64 62.80 3.63
N LYS A 354 -12.15 63.53 2.62
CA LYS A 354 -10.93 64.33 2.72
C LYS A 354 -11.28 65.84 2.61
N LEU A 355 -10.64 66.62 3.43
CA LEU A 355 -10.72 68.10 3.38
C LEU A 355 -9.44 68.63 2.73
N GLU A 356 -9.57 69.77 2.06
CA GLU A 356 -8.49 70.47 1.38
C GLU A 356 -8.66 71.99 1.59
N LEU A 357 -7.53 72.71 1.65
CA LEU A 357 -7.54 74.17 1.76
C LEU A 357 -8.33 74.84 0.63
N GLY A 358 -9.06 75.88 0.98
CA GLY A 358 -9.95 76.56 0.04
C GLY A 358 -11.40 76.01 -0.01
N MET A 359 -11.69 74.92 0.65
CA MET A 359 -13.06 74.43 0.85
C MET A 359 -13.88 75.36 1.69
N THR A 360 -15.18 75.51 1.44
CA THR A 360 -16.10 76.28 2.26
C THR A 360 -16.50 75.54 3.53
N GLN A 361 -17.00 76.23 4.51
CA GLN A 361 -17.55 75.60 5.73
C GLN A 361 -18.60 74.51 5.40
N GLN A 362 -19.50 74.82 4.47
CA GLN A 362 -20.51 73.87 4.05
C GLN A 362 -19.92 72.60 3.42
N MET A 363 -18.82 72.74 2.67
CA MET A 363 -18.11 71.56 2.11
C MET A 363 -17.49 70.75 3.26
N CYS A 364 -16.89 71.36 4.24
CA CYS A 364 -16.29 70.65 5.34
C CYS A 364 -17.33 69.87 6.20
N GLN A 365 -18.54 70.39 6.32
CA GLN A 365 -19.66 69.74 7.02
C GLN A 365 -20.17 68.46 6.33
N GLU A 366 -19.86 68.25 5.06
CA GLU A 366 -20.17 66.97 4.38
C GLU A 366 -19.27 65.81 4.85
N VAL A 367 -18.16 66.17 5.52
CA VAL A 367 -17.15 65.19 5.97
C VAL A 367 -17.12 65.06 7.48
N ILE A 368 -17.35 66.16 8.17
CA ILE A 368 -17.29 66.25 9.63
C ILE A 368 -18.64 66.57 10.25
N ASP A 369 -18.94 65.98 11.42
CA ASP A 369 -20.11 66.38 12.18
C ASP A 369 -19.77 67.63 13.02
N ILE A 370 -20.27 68.76 12.52
CA ILE A 370 -20.04 70.08 13.16
C ILE A 370 -20.48 70.17 14.63
N LYS A 371 -21.43 69.29 15.02
CA LYS A 371 -21.94 69.23 16.39
C LYS A 371 -20.90 68.78 17.43
N SER A 372 -19.92 68.02 16.92
CA SER A 372 -18.79 67.55 17.74
C SER A 372 -17.64 68.54 17.85
N TYR A 373 -17.85 69.80 17.40
CA TYR A 373 -16.83 70.85 17.43
C TYR A 373 -17.29 72.10 18.24
N ASP A 374 -16.34 72.71 18.89
CA ASP A 374 -16.50 74.04 19.49
C ASP A 374 -16.12 75.10 18.45
N ILE A 375 -16.95 76.10 18.28
CA ILE A 375 -16.77 77.15 17.28
C ILE A 375 -16.40 78.43 17.89
N GLY A 376 -15.16 78.86 17.69
CA GLY A 376 -14.66 80.19 18.08
C GLY A 376 -14.68 81.16 16.87
N LYS A 377 -15.11 82.41 17.08
CA LYS A 377 -15.11 83.47 16.08
C LYS A 377 -14.30 84.67 16.53
N SER A 378 -13.46 85.19 15.66
CA SER A 378 -12.61 86.35 15.90
C SER A 378 -12.40 87.18 14.64
N MET A 379 -11.89 88.38 14.77
CA MET A 379 -11.44 89.22 13.68
C MET A 379 -9.93 89.39 13.77
N ARG A 380 -9.21 89.10 12.66
CA ARG A 380 -7.76 89.38 12.58
C ARG A 380 -7.43 90.13 11.31
N SER A 381 -6.75 91.27 11.48
CA SER A 381 -6.28 92.08 10.35
C SER A 381 -7.38 92.44 9.36
N GLY A 382 -8.63 92.66 9.81
CA GLY A 382 -9.78 92.95 8.95
C GLY A 382 -10.50 91.71 8.34
N HIS A 383 -9.98 90.47 8.57
CA HIS A 383 -10.58 89.27 8.11
C HIS A 383 -11.36 88.53 9.18
N ARG A 384 -12.48 87.99 8.85
CA ARG A 384 -13.27 87.13 9.75
C ARG A 384 -12.64 85.74 9.86
N VAL A 385 -12.17 85.39 11.08
CA VAL A 385 -11.58 84.11 11.36
C VAL A 385 -12.54 83.24 12.20
N GLU A 386 -12.81 82.05 11.80
CA GLU A 386 -13.61 81.10 12.53
C GLU A 386 -12.77 79.77 12.72
N THR A 387 -12.69 79.29 13.96
CA THR A 387 -11.92 78.10 14.32
C THR A 387 -12.87 77.06 14.85
N TRP A 388 -12.84 75.86 14.28
CA TRP A 388 -13.59 74.69 14.74
C TRP A 388 -12.60 73.72 15.42
N THR A 389 -12.81 73.46 16.72
CA THR A 389 -11.96 72.58 17.52
C THR A 389 -12.79 71.36 17.94
N PHE A 390 -12.29 70.16 17.66
CA PHE A 390 -12.98 68.95 18.05
C PHE A 390 -13.13 68.84 19.57
N ASN A 391 -14.34 68.47 20.01
CA ASN A 391 -14.68 68.30 21.42
C ASN A 391 -15.23 66.90 21.63
N LYS A 392 -14.44 66.03 22.30
CA LYS A 392 -14.76 64.65 22.54
C LYS A 392 -16.04 64.49 23.38
N ASP A 393 -16.23 65.29 24.40
CA ASP A 393 -17.39 65.16 25.28
C ASP A 393 -18.71 65.45 24.56
N LYS A 394 -18.71 66.35 23.58
CA LYS A 394 -19.87 66.57 22.72
C LYS A 394 -20.14 65.32 21.79
N GLN A 395 -19.12 64.70 21.31
CA GLN A 395 -19.26 63.48 20.51
C GLN A 395 -19.84 62.35 21.34
N ASP A 396 -19.30 62.14 22.54
CA ASP A 396 -19.75 61.08 23.44
C ASP A 396 -21.21 61.30 23.88
N MET A 397 -21.65 62.54 24.15
CA MET A 397 -23.06 62.83 24.41
C MET A 397 -23.99 62.53 23.20
N GLN A 398 -23.56 62.80 21.99
CA GLN A 398 -24.34 62.47 20.80
C GLN A 398 -24.47 60.95 20.59
N ILE A 399 -23.41 60.21 20.83
CA ILE A 399 -23.40 58.74 20.77
C ILE A 399 -24.35 58.18 21.83
N ALA A 400 -24.27 58.65 23.08
CA ALA A 400 -25.17 58.26 24.15
C ALA A 400 -26.66 58.52 23.80
N ALA A 401 -26.96 59.71 23.25
CA ALA A 401 -28.30 60.06 22.81
C ALA A 401 -28.80 59.18 21.63
N ALA A 402 -27.92 58.78 20.70
CA ALA A 402 -28.27 57.89 19.64
C ALA A 402 -28.54 56.46 20.14
N MET A 403 -27.77 55.99 21.13
CA MET A 403 -27.95 54.64 21.71
C MET A 403 -29.30 54.52 22.45
N THR A 404 -29.84 55.57 23.03
CA THR A 404 -31.17 55.53 23.69
C THR A 404 -32.33 55.34 22.71
N GLN A 405 -32.13 55.53 21.42
CA GLN A 405 -33.15 55.39 20.39
C GLN A 405 -33.16 54.01 19.69
N LEU A 406 -32.18 53.14 20.04
CA LEU A 406 -32.02 51.79 19.44
C LEU A 406 -32.70 50.74 20.30
N SER A 407 -33.14 49.64 19.66
CA SER A 407 -33.58 48.43 20.37
C SER A 407 -32.39 47.78 21.09
N GLY A 408 -32.64 47.02 22.19
CA GLY A 408 -31.61 46.44 23.01
C GLY A 408 -30.52 45.67 22.26
N GLU A 409 -30.89 44.90 21.25
CA GLU A 409 -29.94 44.16 20.38
C GLU A 409 -29.11 45.08 19.47
N GLN A 410 -29.72 46.14 18.94
CA GLN A 410 -29.04 47.11 18.09
C GLN A 410 -28.09 47.99 18.90
N ALA A 411 -28.50 48.38 20.11
CA ALA A 411 -27.64 49.13 21.02
C ALA A 411 -26.43 48.31 21.48
N MET A 412 -26.61 47.01 21.76
CA MET A 412 -25.54 46.08 22.13
C MET A 412 -24.54 45.84 20.98
N ALA A 413 -25.06 45.69 19.76
CA ALA A 413 -24.22 45.53 18.57
C ALA A 413 -23.37 46.82 18.31
N LEU A 414 -23.99 47.97 18.46
CA LEU A 414 -23.30 49.26 18.28
C LEU A 414 -22.25 49.50 19.39
N ALA A 415 -22.56 49.16 20.64
CA ALA A 415 -21.64 49.25 21.76
C ALA A 415 -20.41 48.34 21.58
N LEU A 416 -20.61 47.12 21.09
CA LEU A 416 -19.51 46.22 20.76
C LEU A 416 -18.63 46.75 19.62
N LEU A 417 -19.23 47.34 18.60
CA LEU A 417 -18.53 47.97 17.47
C LEU A 417 -17.69 49.16 17.90
N MET A 418 -18.23 49.98 18.83
CA MET A 418 -17.55 51.16 19.36
C MET A 418 -16.46 50.80 20.35
N GLY A 419 -16.66 49.81 21.22
CA GLY A 419 -15.63 49.29 22.11
C GLY A 419 -14.44 48.69 21.33
N PHE A 420 -14.70 48.10 20.18
CA PHE A 420 -13.65 47.63 19.25
C PHE A 420 -12.93 48.82 18.58
N ALA A 421 -13.68 49.87 18.17
CA ALA A 421 -13.10 51.07 17.56
C ALA A 421 -12.22 51.85 18.54
N ASP A 422 -12.61 51.99 19.81
CA ASP A 422 -11.79 52.60 20.88
C ASP A 422 -10.52 51.78 21.16
N SER A 423 -10.60 50.45 21.16
CA SER A 423 -9.44 49.59 21.40
C SER A 423 -8.38 49.65 20.29
N VAL A 424 -8.77 50.07 19.08
CA VAL A 424 -7.89 50.19 17.90
C VAL A 424 -7.44 51.66 17.66
N GLY A 425 -7.78 52.59 18.54
CA GLY A 425 -7.42 54.00 18.40
C GLY A 425 -8.19 54.76 17.31
N ALA A 426 -9.36 54.22 16.89
CA ALA A 426 -10.17 54.79 15.83
C ALA A 426 -11.07 55.97 16.26
N SER A 427 -11.01 56.35 17.55
CA SER A 427 -11.79 57.48 18.13
C SER A 427 -11.12 58.85 18.02
N THR A 428 -9.90 58.93 17.49
CA THR A 428 -9.25 60.21 17.22
C THR A 428 -9.83 60.85 15.95
N PRO A 429 -10.28 62.08 15.99
CA PRO A 429 -10.81 62.75 14.82
C PRO A 429 -9.73 62.92 13.77
N LYS A 430 -10.07 62.69 12.52
CA LYS A 430 -9.15 62.87 11.38
C LYS A 430 -8.67 64.33 11.26
N TYR A 431 -9.46 65.25 11.76
CA TYR A 431 -9.18 66.68 11.78
C TYR A 431 -9.54 67.27 13.16
N SER A 432 -8.57 67.63 13.96
CA SER A 432 -8.77 68.14 15.31
C SER A 432 -9.07 69.62 15.35
N VAL A 433 -8.50 70.36 14.42
CA VAL A 433 -8.71 71.84 14.35
C VAL A 433 -8.83 72.24 12.88
N LEU A 434 -9.88 73.00 12.55
CA LEU A 434 -10.06 73.67 11.26
C LEU A 434 -10.15 75.18 11.45
N VAL A 435 -9.39 75.91 10.64
CA VAL A 435 -9.39 77.36 10.67
C VAL A 435 -9.92 77.87 9.35
N PHE A 436 -10.94 78.76 9.39
CA PHE A 436 -11.54 79.40 8.24
C PHE A 436 -11.25 80.89 8.28
N THR A 437 -10.83 81.42 7.12
CA THR A 437 -10.70 82.91 6.96
C THR A 437 -11.67 83.28 5.81
N ASP A 438 -12.55 84.22 6.11
CA ASP A 438 -13.63 84.67 5.20
C ASP A 438 -14.44 83.51 4.60
N GLY A 439 -14.73 82.50 5.44
CA GLY A 439 -15.53 81.38 5.12
C GLY A 439 -14.85 80.28 4.28
N LYS A 440 -13.54 80.38 4.02
CA LYS A 440 -12.72 79.38 3.36
C LYS A 440 -11.70 78.75 4.30
N LEU A 441 -11.55 77.41 4.17
CA LEU A 441 -10.57 76.67 4.98
C LEU A 441 -9.13 77.08 4.65
N THR A 442 -8.42 77.59 5.62
CA THR A 442 -7.05 78.11 5.49
C THR A 442 -6.01 77.30 6.26
N SER A 443 -6.45 76.57 7.28
CA SER A 443 -5.57 75.59 7.99
C SER A 443 -6.40 74.41 8.48
N LEU A 444 -5.78 73.27 8.56
CA LEU A 444 -6.37 72.02 9.11
C LEU A 444 -5.28 71.18 9.80
N TYR A 445 -5.61 70.66 10.95
CA TYR A 445 -4.69 69.94 11.84
C TYR A 445 -5.34 68.65 12.35
#